data_aea5e600f0d2d6f48d31c1111ccc5ec8
#
_entry.id   aea5e600f0d2d6f48d31c1111ccc5ec8
#
_cell.length_a   1.000
_cell.length_b   1.000
_cell.length_c   1.000
_cell.angle_alpha   90.00
_cell.angle_beta   90.00
_cell.angle_gamma   90.00
#
_symmetry.space_group_name_H-M   'P 1'
#
loop_
_entity.id
_entity.type
_entity.pdbx_description
1 polymer ?
#
loop_
_entity_poly.entity_id
_entity_poly.type
_entity_poly.pdbx_seq_one_letter_code
_entity_poly.pdbx_strand_id
1 'polypeptide(L)'
;MQAAKFYPNLHPGAVERVEPGSLFRLENFTDQYRLRKVGSHGAYVPNQLYNFVRTVAGEMLLHNRYRHPSIAEGRQVLYAGEAFFNNGRLEWWSNGSGHYQPDSEDAKQAALPLEQFYTYQQVIKGEHKRRRK
;
A
#
# COMPACT_ATOMS: atom_id res chain seq x y z
N MET A 1 2.90 24.67 -7.03
CA MET A 1 2.83 23.50 -6.15
C MET A 1 1.38 23.03 -6.07
N GLN A 2 1.16 21.75 -6.32
CA GLN A 2 -0.19 21.20 -6.24
C GLN A 2 -0.46 20.68 -4.84
N ALA A 3 -1.67 20.96 -4.35
CA ALA A 3 -2.11 20.41 -3.08
C ALA A 3 -2.31 18.89 -3.23
N ALA A 4 -2.07 18.14 -2.18
CA ALA A 4 -2.32 16.71 -2.18
C ALA A 4 -3.82 16.44 -2.30
N LYS A 5 -4.17 15.38 -3.00
CA LYS A 5 -5.54 14.92 -3.12
C LYS A 5 -5.77 13.82 -2.11
N PHE A 6 -6.84 13.94 -1.33
CA PHE A 6 -7.18 12.91 -0.35
C PHE A 6 -8.31 12.03 -0.89
N TYR A 7 -8.22 10.75 -0.61
CA TYR A 7 -9.19 9.77 -1.07
C TYR A 7 -9.99 9.25 0.11
N PRO A 8 -11.32 9.49 0.12
CA PRO A 8 -12.16 8.98 1.20
C PRO A 8 -12.52 7.52 0.99
N ASN A 9 -12.89 6.84 2.09
CA ASN A 9 -13.45 5.50 2.01
C ASN A 9 -14.81 5.59 1.33
N LEU A 10 -14.94 4.96 0.16
CA LEU A 10 -16.19 5.01 -0.62
C LEU A 10 -17.26 4.06 -0.09
N HIS A 11 -16.90 3.17 0.83
CA HIS A 11 -17.82 2.19 1.41
C HIS A 11 -17.73 2.24 2.94
N PRO A 12 -18.37 3.24 3.58
CA PRO A 12 -18.18 3.49 5.01
C PRO A 12 -18.45 2.32 5.96
N GLY A 13 -19.27 1.35 5.55
CA GLY A 13 -19.57 0.20 6.41
C GLY A 13 -18.53 -0.91 6.41
N ALA A 14 -17.45 -0.76 5.64
CA ALA A 14 -16.51 -1.85 5.38
C ALA A 14 -15.34 -1.94 6.37
N VAL A 15 -15.36 -1.17 7.45
CA VAL A 15 -14.26 -1.15 8.41
C VAL A 15 -14.45 -2.26 9.43
N GLU A 16 -13.48 -3.18 9.53
CA GLU A 16 -13.48 -4.18 10.59
C GLU A 16 -12.40 -3.84 11.60
N ARG A 17 -12.56 -4.39 12.79
CA ARG A 17 -11.62 -4.13 13.86
C ARG A 17 -10.28 -4.83 13.60
N VAL A 18 -9.20 -4.06 13.63
CA VAL A 18 -7.85 -4.58 13.46
C VAL A 18 -7.30 -4.94 14.85
N GLU A 19 -6.67 -6.10 14.96
CA GLU A 19 -6.02 -6.49 16.19
C GLU A 19 -4.90 -5.50 16.53
N PRO A 20 -4.82 -5.06 17.80
CA PRO A 20 -3.76 -4.13 18.20
C PRO A 20 -2.38 -4.70 17.87
N GLY A 21 -1.53 -3.88 17.27
CA GLY A 21 -0.17 -4.26 16.97
C GLY A 21 0.00 -5.20 15.79
N SER A 22 -1.06 -5.45 15.00
CA SER A 22 -0.95 -6.36 13.85
C SER A 22 -0.54 -5.66 12.55
N LEU A 23 -0.67 -4.35 12.48
CA LEU A 23 -0.30 -3.62 11.28
C LEU A 23 1.21 -3.47 11.15
N PHE A 24 1.68 -3.40 9.92
CA PHE A 24 3.09 -3.17 9.61
C PHE A 24 3.29 -1.80 9.02
N ARG A 25 4.42 -1.17 9.35
CA ARG A 25 4.86 0.06 8.72
C ARG A 25 6.05 -0.25 7.83
N LEU A 26 6.03 0.28 6.61
CA LEU A 26 7.10 0.05 5.64
C LEU A 26 8.27 0.97 5.93
N GLU A 27 9.47 0.40 5.95
CA GLU A 27 10.72 1.15 6.07
C GLU A 27 11.63 0.78 4.92
N ASN A 28 12.32 1.77 4.38
CA ASN A 28 13.25 1.57 3.27
C ASN A 28 14.69 1.67 3.78
N PHE A 29 15.44 0.58 3.58
CA PHE A 29 16.85 0.51 3.95
C PHE A 29 17.67 0.31 2.68
N THR A 30 18.46 1.28 2.31
CA THR A 30 19.37 1.26 1.17
C THR A 30 18.80 0.58 -0.09
N ASP A 31 18.86 -0.74 -0.20
CA ASP A 31 18.38 -1.46 -1.36
C ASP A 31 17.25 -2.44 -1.04
N GLN A 32 16.73 -2.38 0.17
CA GLN A 32 15.71 -3.32 0.61
C GLN A 32 14.69 -2.65 1.50
N TYR A 33 13.53 -3.24 1.54
CA TYR A 33 12.45 -2.80 2.42
C TYR A 33 12.36 -3.72 3.63
N ARG A 34 11.91 -3.17 4.74
CA ARG A 34 11.61 -3.93 5.94
C ARG A 34 10.24 -3.52 6.44
N LEU A 35 9.60 -4.43 7.13
CA LEU A 35 8.34 -4.15 7.81
C LEU A 35 8.60 -4.08 9.30
N ARG A 36 8.10 -3.03 9.93
CA ARG A 36 8.13 -2.90 11.37
C ARG A 36 6.72 -2.97 11.90
N LYS A 37 6.49 -3.87 12.84
CA LYS A 37 5.17 -3.97 13.45
C LYS A 37 4.90 -2.71 14.27
N VAL A 38 3.74 -2.10 14.07
CA VAL A 38 3.39 -0.86 14.78
C VAL A 38 3.38 -1.16 16.29
N GLY A 39 4.11 -0.33 17.05
CA GLY A 39 4.21 -0.52 18.49
C GLY A 39 5.24 -1.56 18.93
N SER A 40 6.07 -2.06 18.01
CA SER A 40 7.08 -3.09 18.30
C SER A 40 8.42 -2.66 17.74
N HIS A 41 9.50 -3.27 18.25
CA HIS A 41 10.85 -3.06 17.73
C HIS A 41 11.27 -4.11 16.71
N GLY A 42 10.45 -5.14 16.49
CA GLY A 42 10.79 -6.20 15.56
C GLY A 42 10.73 -5.71 14.12
N ALA A 43 11.68 -6.18 13.30
CA ALA A 43 11.71 -5.90 11.88
C ALA A 43 11.55 -7.21 11.12
N TYR A 44 10.77 -7.17 10.04
CA TYR A 44 10.46 -8.35 9.24
C TYR A 44 10.79 -8.07 7.78
N VAL A 45 11.18 -9.12 7.05
CA VAL A 45 11.45 -9.03 5.61
C VAL A 45 10.13 -9.23 4.88
N PRO A 46 9.64 -8.24 4.11
CA PRO A 46 8.41 -8.45 3.35
C PRO A 46 8.68 -9.44 2.20
N ASN A 47 7.77 -10.39 2.02
CA ASN A 47 7.97 -11.46 1.04
C ASN A 47 6.65 -12.00 0.52
N GLN A 48 5.69 -11.12 0.25
CA GLN A 48 4.39 -11.50 -0.30
C GLN A 48 3.65 -10.26 -0.77
N LEU A 49 2.41 -10.45 -1.16
CA LEU A 49 1.53 -9.35 -1.55
C LEU A 49 0.88 -8.76 -0.31
N TYR A 50 0.89 -7.42 -0.24
CA TYR A 50 0.26 -6.68 0.86
C TYR A 50 -0.71 -5.65 0.30
N ASN A 51 -1.78 -5.40 1.05
CA ASN A 51 -2.57 -4.19 0.87
C ASN A 51 -1.86 -3.06 1.62
N PHE A 52 -1.77 -1.89 1.02
CA PHE A 52 -1.16 -0.74 1.69
C PHE A 52 -2.08 0.47 1.65
N VAL A 53 -1.93 1.33 2.64
CA VAL A 53 -2.48 2.68 2.59
C VAL A 53 -1.36 3.66 2.95
N ARG A 54 -1.30 4.78 2.22
CA ARG A 54 -0.47 5.91 2.61
C ARG A 54 -1.36 6.86 3.38
N THR A 55 -1.15 6.97 4.68
CA THR A 55 -2.00 7.80 5.53
C THR A 55 -1.79 9.28 5.25
N VAL A 56 -2.75 10.10 5.68
CA VAL A 56 -2.64 11.56 5.54
C VAL A 56 -1.39 12.08 6.25
N ALA A 57 -0.96 11.41 7.32
CA ALA A 57 0.26 11.78 8.03
C ALA A 57 1.54 11.34 7.32
N GLY A 58 1.42 10.61 6.22
CA GLY A 58 2.58 10.17 5.45
C GLY A 58 3.13 8.81 5.84
N GLU A 59 2.45 8.07 6.69
CA GLU A 59 2.87 6.71 7.03
C GLU A 59 2.41 5.73 5.97
N MET A 60 3.23 4.70 5.75
CA MET A 60 2.87 3.60 4.86
C MET A 60 2.54 2.39 5.72
N LEU A 61 1.26 2.05 5.81
CA LEU A 61 0.79 0.93 6.61
C LEU A 61 0.37 -0.22 5.71
N LEU A 62 0.73 -1.44 6.08
CA LEU A 62 0.49 -2.63 5.28
C LEU A 62 -0.09 -3.77 6.12
N HIS A 63 -0.84 -4.63 5.44
CA HIS A 63 -1.23 -5.92 5.98
C HIS A 63 -1.55 -6.86 4.83
N ASN A 64 -1.37 -8.16 5.05
CA ASN A 64 -1.61 -9.15 4.00
C ASN A 64 -3.06 -9.69 3.99
N ARG A 65 -3.88 -9.33 4.98
CA ARG A 65 -5.27 -9.79 5.07
C ARG A 65 -6.28 -8.68 5.18
N TYR A 66 -6.02 -7.67 6.01
CA TYR A 66 -7.00 -6.59 6.20
C TYR A 66 -7.18 -5.79 4.93
N ARG A 67 -8.43 -5.41 4.68
CA ARG A 67 -8.75 -4.53 3.55
C ARG A 67 -8.35 -3.09 3.87
N HIS A 68 -8.24 -2.29 2.82
CA HIS A 68 -7.76 -0.92 2.95
C HIS A 68 -8.50 -0.09 4.01
N PRO A 69 -9.85 -0.10 4.08
CA PRO A 69 -10.53 0.70 5.10
C PRO A 69 -10.18 0.29 6.52
N SER A 70 -9.95 -1.01 6.75
CA SER A 70 -9.59 -1.49 8.08
C SER A 70 -8.18 -1.02 8.45
N ILE A 71 -7.25 -1.07 7.51
CA ILE A 71 -5.88 -0.58 7.74
C ILE A 71 -5.89 0.93 8.04
N ALA A 72 -6.75 1.68 7.36
CA ALA A 72 -6.84 3.14 7.50
C ALA A 72 -7.80 3.58 8.61
N GLU A 73 -8.44 2.64 9.31
CA GLU A 73 -9.46 2.93 10.31
C GLU A 73 -10.62 3.75 9.75
N GLY A 74 -10.98 3.52 8.49
CA GLY A 74 -12.04 4.24 7.82
C GLY A 74 -11.70 5.65 7.39
N ARG A 75 -10.48 6.11 7.66
CA ARG A 75 -10.05 7.48 7.36
C ARG A 75 -9.71 7.66 5.90
N GLN A 76 -9.71 8.91 5.45
CA GLN A 76 -9.21 9.20 4.11
C GLN A 76 -7.71 8.96 4.05
N VAL A 77 -7.20 8.70 2.85
CA VAL A 77 -5.80 8.35 2.64
C VAL A 77 -5.21 9.19 1.51
N LEU A 78 -3.89 9.26 1.45
CA LEU A 78 -3.21 9.86 0.31
C LEU A 78 -3.15 8.91 -0.87
N TYR A 79 -3.08 7.60 -0.60
CA TYR A 79 -3.10 6.58 -1.64
C TYR A 79 -3.40 5.23 -1.02
N ALA A 80 -3.85 4.28 -1.85
CA ALA A 80 -4.11 2.91 -1.41
C ALA A 80 -3.93 1.99 -2.59
N GLY A 81 -3.44 0.78 -2.33
CA GLY A 81 -3.24 -0.19 -3.40
C GLY A 81 -2.63 -1.47 -2.87
N GLU A 82 -1.93 -2.16 -3.78
CA GLU A 82 -1.26 -3.41 -3.46
C GLU A 82 0.21 -3.30 -3.79
N ALA A 83 1.05 -3.96 -3.02
CA ALA A 83 2.49 -3.99 -3.25
C ALA A 83 2.99 -5.42 -3.06
N PHE A 84 3.73 -5.91 -4.04
CA PHE A 84 4.29 -7.26 -4.01
C PHE A 84 5.80 -7.20 -3.76
N PHE A 85 6.23 -7.90 -2.72
CA PHE A 85 7.64 -7.97 -2.34
C PHE A 85 8.18 -9.37 -2.48
N ASN A 86 9.46 -9.46 -2.82
CA ASN A 86 10.20 -10.71 -2.89
C ASN A 86 11.48 -10.54 -2.08
N ASN A 87 11.50 -11.15 -0.88
CA ASN A 87 12.66 -11.08 0.03
C ASN A 87 13.15 -9.64 0.26
N GLY A 88 12.23 -8.74 0.57
CA GLY A 88 12.56 -7.36 0.88
C GLY A 88 12.68 -6.44 -0.33
N ARG A 89 12.53 -6.97 -1.52
CA ARG A 89 12.61 -6.18 -2.75
C ARG A 89 11.21 -5.94 -3.29
N LEU A 90 10.91 -4.69 -3.60
CA LEU A 90 9.63 -4.34 -4.21
C LEU A 90 9.66 -4.73 -5.68
N GLU A 91 8.78 -5.65 -6.07
CA GLU A 91 8.69 -6.12 -7.46
C GLU A 91 7.74 -5.27 -8.28
N TRP A 92 6.57 -4.99 -7.73
CA TRP A 92 5.59 -4.10 -8.37
C TRP A 92 4.58 -3.63 -7.33
N TRP A 93 3.87 -2.54 -7.68
CA TRP A 93 2.78 -2.05 -6.85
C TRP A 93 1.72 -1.41 -7.74
N SER A 94 0.53 -1.22 -7.19
CA SER A 94 -0.61 -0.76 -7.98
C SER A 94 -1.54 0.13 -7.15
N ASN A 95 -2.54 0.69 -7.83
CA ASN A 95 -3.62 1.42 -7.17
C ASN A 95 -4.86 0.54 -6.99
N GLY A 96 -4.68 -0.76 -6.80
CA GLY A 96 -5.79 -1.69 -6.64
C GLY A 96 -6.45 -1.58 -5.28
N SER A 97 -7.48 -0.76 -5.17
CA SER A 97 -8.28 -0.61 -3.97
C SER A 97 -9.71 -0.26 -4.36
N GLY A 98 -10.62 -1.23 -4.22
CA GLY A 98 -12.04 -0.99 -4.52
C GLY A 98 -12.72 0.01 -3.60
N HIS A 99 -12.19 0.19 -2.38
CA HIS A 99 -12.78 1.08 -1.37
C HIS A 99 -12.32 2.53 -1.51
N TYR A 100 -11.14 2.76 -2.05
CA TYR A 100 -10.60 4.11 -2.21
C TYR A 100 -10.47 4.54 -3.66
N GLN A 101 -10.23 3.61 -4.56
CA GLN A 101 -10.13 3.82 -6.00
C GLN A 101 -9.29 5.05 -6.38
N PRO A 102 -8.03 5.14 -5.90
CA PRO A 102 -7.24 6.32 -6.20
C PRO A 102 -6.84 6.37 -7.67
N ASP A 103 -6.75 7.59 -8.20
CA ASP A 103 -6.40 7.80 -9.59
C ASP A 103 -4.94 7.46 -9.87
N SER A 104 -4.66 6.88 -11.04
CA SER A 104 -3.29 6.55 -11.42
C SER A 104 -2.41 7.79 -11.55
N GLU A 105 -3.00 8.92 -11.91
CA GLU A 105 -2.21 10.15 -12.05
C GLU A 105 -1.69 10.71 -10.73
N ASP A 106 -2.25 10.26 -9.60
CA ASP A 106 -1.80 10.66 -8.27
C ASP A 106 -0.89 9.62 -7.63
N ALA A 107 -0.36 8.68 -8.41
CA ALA A 107 0.46 7.58 -7.91
C ALA A 107 1.66 8.05 -7.09
N LYS A 108 2.22 9.22 -7.39
CA LYS A 108 3.34 9.75 -6.63
C LYS A 108 3.01 9.96 -5.16
N GLN A 109 1.74 10.06 -4.81
CA GLN A 109 1.33 10.25 -3.40
C GLN A 109 1.53 9.00 -2.56
N ALA A 110 1.82 7.85 -3.19
CA ALA A 110 2.16 6.63 -2.45
C ALA A 110 3.60 6.65 -1.96
N ALA A 111 4.44 7.50 -2.55
CA ALA A 111 5.87 7.59 -2.25
C ALA A 111 6.60 6.26 -2.46
N LEU A 112 6.19 5.52 -3.48
CA LEU A 112 6.85 4.29 -3.93
C LEU A 112 7.45 4.54 -5.32
N PRO A 113 8.44 3.73 -5.74
CA PRO A 113 9.08 3.92 -7.05
C PRO A 113 8.07 3.84 -8.19
N LEU A 114 7.98 4.91 -8.98
CA LEU A 114 6.99 4.98 -10.06
C LEU A 114 7.31 4.03 -11.21
N GLU A 115 8.57 3.67 -11.41
CA GLU A 115 8.95 2.73 -12.46
C GLU A 115 8.41 1.33 -12.21
N GLN A 116 7.94 1.03 -10.99
CA GLN A 116 7.36 -0.26 -10.65
C GLN A 116 5.84 -0.20 -10.50
N PHE A 117 5.25 0.95 -10.83
CA PHE A 117 3.82 1.15 -10.72
C PHE A 117 3.08 0.57 -11.92
N TYR A 118 1.97 -0.10 -11.61
CA TYR A 118 1.00 -0.59 -12.61
C TYR A 118 -0.39 -0.19 -12.16
N THR A 119 -1.23 0.21 -13.11
CA THR A 119 -2.63 0.48 -12.76
C THR A 119 -3.32 -0.85 -12.42
N TYR A 120 -4.42 -0.76 -11.70
CA TYR A 120 -5.21 -1.94 -11.38
C TYR A 120 -5.60 -2.70 -12.67
N GLN A 121 -5.93 -1.96 -13.72
CA GLN A 121 -6.30 -2.58 -15.01
C GLN A 121 -5.13 -3.35 -15.61
N GLN A 122 -3.93 -2.81 -15.51
CA GLN A 122 -2.74 -3.51 -16.01
C GLN A 122 -2.46 -4.77 -15.20
N VAL A 123 -2.68 -4.74 -13.89
CA VAL A 123 -2.48 -5.91 -13.05
C VAL A 123 -3.48 -7.01 -13.43
N ILE A 124 -4.75 -6.66 -13.62
CA ILE A 124 -5.78 -7.62 -14.04
C ILE A 124 -5.39 -8.30 -15.36
N LYS A 125 -4.81 -7.54 -16.28
CA LYS A 125 -4.38 -8.07 -17.58
C LYS A 125 -3.06 -8.83 -17.53
N GLY A 126 -2.42 -8.89 -16.36
CA GLY A 126 -1.15 -9.59 -16.19
C GLY A 126 0.06 -8.84 -16.73
N GLU A 127 -0.08 -7.56 -17.02
CA GLU A 127 1.03 -6.79 -17.63
C GLU A 127 2.22 -6.61 -16.70
N HIS A 128 1.98 -6.61 -15.38
CA HIS A 128 3.06 -6.51 -14.39
C HIS A 128 3.99 -7.73 -14.44
N LYS A 129 3.53 -8.85 -14.96
CA LYS A 129 4.33 -10.07 -15.08
C LYS A 129 5.22 -10.06 -16.32
N ARG A 130 4.88 -9.27 -17.32
CA ARG A 130 5.61 -9.26 -18.59
C ARG A 130 6.95 -8.56 -18.52
N ARG A 131 7.14 -7.65 -17.57
CA ARG A 131 8.41 -6.96 -17.38
C ARG A 131 9.45 -7.80 -16.65
N ARG A 132 9.00 -8.87 -16.02
CA ARG A 132 9.88 -9.72 -15.22
C ARG A 132 10.57 -10.71 -16.16
N LYS A 133 11.85 -10.64 -16.15
CA LYS A 133 12.67 -11.53 -16.96
C LYS A 133 13.53 -12.38 -16.05
#